data_1351dcf444f78d885ac40be1d53ef45c
#
_entry.id   1351dcf444f78d885ac40be1d53ef45c
#
_cell.length_a   1.000
_cell.length_b   1.000
_cell.length_c   1.000
_cell.angle_alpha   90.00
_cell.angle_beta   90.00
_cell.angle_gamma   90.00
#
_symmetry.space_group_name_H-M   'P 1'
#
loop_
_entity.id
_entity.type
_entity.pdbx_description
1 polymer ?
#
loop_
_entity_poly.entity_id
_entity_poly.type
_entity_poly.pdbx_seq_one_letter_code
_entity_poly.pdbx_strand_id
1 'polypeptide(L)'
;MITELGHFALIMAFVMSVAVSVLPFIGLRRGTSPFAPLAAPATLAMMMAVCAAFAALLHAFITSDFSVALVASHSHSTKPLIYKISGTWGNHEGSLLLWILILAMFGGALAAGGRGMDAGLKVRTLAVQAMVTAGFLAFCLFTSNPFERLESAPLDGRGLNPILQDPGLALHPPTLYFGYVGLSMAFAFAVAGLIEGRIDRNWARHVRPVSYTHLTLPTSPKV
;
A
#
# COMPACT_ATOMS: atom_id res chain seq x y z
N MET A 1 -13.63 18.70 -0.02
CA MET A 1 -13.48 18.22 -1.40
C MET A 1 -12.26 17.30 -1.61
N ILE A 2 -11.03 17.71 -1.33
CA ILE A 2 -9.84 16.84 -1.56
C ILE A 2 -9.90 15.58 -0.70
N THR A 3 -10.32 15.69 0.54
CA THR A 3 -10.45 14.57 1.49
C THR A 3 -11.52 13.57 1.03
N GLU A 4 -12.65 14.04 0.50
CA GLU A 4 -13.71 13.18 -0.06
C GLU A 4 -13.24 12.45 -1.33
N LEU A 5 -12.46 13.14 -2.17
CA LEU A 5 -11.81 12.50 -3.32
C LEU A 5 -10.80 11.44 -2.88
N GLY A 6 -10.07 11.68 -1.78
CA GLY A 6 -9.17 10.70 -1.18
C GLY A 6 -9.92 9.46 -0.69
N HIS A 7 -11.02 9.64 0.01
CA HIS A 7 -11.88 8.52 0.46
C HIS A 7 -12.47 7.75 -0.72
N PHE A 8 -13.00 8.45 -1.73
CA PHE A 8 -13.48 7.83 -2.95
C PHE A 8 -12.39 7.03 -3.68
N ALA A 9 -11.18 7.60 -3.79
CA ALA A 9 -10.04 6.90 -4.38
C ALA A 9 -9.67 5.62 -3.61
N LEU A 10 -9.76 5.64 -2.26
CA LEU A 10 -9.53 4.46 -1.43
C LEU A 10 -10.59 3.37 -1.67
N ILE A 11 -11.87 3.74 -1.81
CA ILE A 11 -12.95 2.81 -2.17
C ILE A 11 -12.72 2.22 -3.56
N MET A 12 -12.35 3.05 -4.54
CA MET A 12 -12.02 2.57 -5.88
C MET A 12 -10.82 1.62 -5.89
N ALA A 13 -9.78 1.91 -5.09
CA ALA A 13 -8.65 1.01 -4.92
C ALA A 13 -9.08 -0.35 -4.34
N PHE A 14 -9.98 -0.35 -3.37
CA PHE A 14 -10.53 -1.59 -2.80
C PHE A 14 -11.28 -2.41 -3.86
N VAL A 15 -12.21 -1.80 -4.60
CA VAL A 15 -12.96 -2.48 -5.67
C VAL A 15 -12.00 -3.07 -6.71
N MET A 16 -10.99 -2.29 -7.14
CA MET A 16 -9.99 -2.76 -8.10
C MET A 16 -9.15 -3.89 -7.54
N SER A 17 -8.75 -3.84 -6.26
CA SER A 17 -7.97 -4.90 -5.62
C SER A 17 -8.75 -6.21 -5.55
N VAL A 18 -10.03 -6.16 -5.21
CA VAL A 18 -10.94 -7.33 -5.23
C VAL A 18 -11.07 -7.87 -6.66
N ALA A 19 -11.26 -6.99 -7.65
CA ALA A 19 -11.35 -7.42 -9.05
C ALA A 19 -10.07 -8.11 -9.53
N VAL A 20 -8.88 -7.53 -9.27
CA VAL A 20 -7.59 -8.13 -9.64
C VAL A 20 -7.32 -9.44 -8.88
N SER A 21 -7.81 -9.57 -7.64
CA SER A 21 -7.64 -10.81 -6.85
C SER A 21 -8.49 -11.98 -7.36
N VAL A 22 -9.64 -11.72 -7.97
CA VAL A 22 -10.64 -12.75 -8.33
C VAL A 22 -10.70 -13.01 -9.85
N LEU A 23 -10.80 -11.96 -10.66
CA LEU A 23 -11.05 -12.09 -12.11
C LEU A 23 -10.02 -12.97 -12.84
N PRO A 24 -8.71 -12.90 -12.55
CA PRO A 24 -7.73 -13.75 -13.23
C PRO A 24 -7.93 -15.25 -13.02
N PHE A 25 -8.62 -15.65 -11.96
CA PHE A 25 -8.94 -17.06 -11.69
C PHE A 25 -10.23 -17.55 -12.34
N ILE A 26 -11.06 -16.63 -12.84
CA ILE A 26 -12.29 -17.00 -13.55
C ILE A 26 -11.94 -17.54 -14.95
N GLY A 27 -12.39 -18.75 -15.24
CA GLY A 27 -12.18 -19.37 -16.54
C GLY A 27 -10.86 -20.15 -16.72
N LEU A 28 -10.04 -20.26 -15.66
CA LEU A 28 -8.76 -21.00 -15.66
C LEU A 28 -8.90 -22.48 -16.06
N ARG A 29 -10.10 -23.09 -16.00
CA ARG A 29 -10.35 -24.47 -16.44
C ARG A 29 -9.99 -24.72 -17.93
N ARG A 30 -9.77 -23.67 -18.74
CA ARG A 30 -9.37 -23.74 -20.16
C ARG A 30 -7.94 -23.25 -20.43
N GLY A 31 -7.11 -23.09 -19.38
CA GLY A 31 -5.69 -22.73 -19.50
C GLY A 31 -5.38 -21.22 -19.52
N THR A 32 -6.29 -20.38 -19.99
CA THR A 32 -6.10 -18.90 -20.00
C THR A 32 -7.39 -18.21 -19.57
N SER A 33 -7.29 -17.33 -18.58
CA SER A 33 -8.41 -16.47 -18.19
C SER A 33 -8.59 -15.34 -19.22
N PRO A 34 -9.82 -15.06 -19.68
CA PRO A 34 -10.08 -13.91 -20.57
C PRO A 34 -9.78 -12.56 -19.89
N PHE A 35 -9.71 -12.54 -18.56
CA PHE A 35 -9.40 -11.34 -17.77
C PHE A 35 -7.92 -11.18 -17.44
N ALA A 36 -7.06 -12.14 -17.79
CA ALA A 36 -5.62 -12.08 -17.54
C ALA A 36 -4.94 -10.80 -18.09
N PRO A 37 -5.28 -10.29 -19.30
CA PRO A 37 -4.70 -9.05 -19.82
C PRO A 37 -5.03 -7.82 -18.99
N LEU A 38 -6.13 -7.83 -18.22
CA LEU A 38 -6.56 -6.70 -17.40
C LEU A 38 -5.83 -6.62 -16.05
N ALA A 39 -5.16 -7.70 -15.61
CA ALA A 39 -4.52 -7.73 -14.29
C ALA A 39 -3.46 -6.63 -14.12
N ALA A 40 -2.57 -6.44 -15.09
CA ALA A 40 -1.52 -5.42 -15.00
C ALA A 40 -2.08 -3.98 -15.04
N PRO A 41 -2.91 -3.57 -16.03
CA PRO A 41 -3.45 -2.21 -16.03
C PRO A 41 -4.36 -1.92 -14.83
N ALA A 42 -5.15 -2.90 -14.35
CA ALA A 42 -5.97 -2.71 -13.17
C ALA A 42 -5.13 -2.58 -11.88
N THR A 43 -4.00 -3.30 -11.77
CA THR A 43 -3.05 -3.12 -10.65
C THR A 43 -2.43 -1.73 -10.69
N LEU A 44 -2.06 -1.21 -11.85
CA LEU A 44 -1.53 0.15 -11.98
C LEU A 44 -2.60 1.20 -11.63
N ALA A 45 -3.84 1.02 -12.07
CA ALA A 45 -4.94 1.90 -11.71
C ALA A 45 -5.23 1.87 -10.20
N MET A 46 -5.21 0.69 -9.57
CA MET A 46 -5.31 0.52 -8.11
C MET A 46 -4.17 1.27 -7.39
N MET A 47 -2.92 1.12 -7.85
CA MET A 47 -1.78 1.85 -7.28
C MET A 47 -1.98 3.36 -7.38
N MET A 48 -2.41 3.87 -8.52
CA MET A 48 -2.68 5.31 -8.70
C MET A 48 -3.80 5.80 -7.79
N ALA A 49 -4.84 5.01 -7.59
CA ALA A 49 -5.92 5.35 -6.66
C ALA A 49 -5.43 5.40 -5.20
N VAL A 50 -4.58 4.46 -4.77
CA VAL A 50 -3.96 4.50 -3.43
C VAL A 50 -3.02 5.69 -3.30
N CYS A 51 -2.22 6.02 -4.32
CA CYS A 51 -1.38 7.22 -4.33
C CYS A 51 -2.21 8.50 -4.18
N ALA A 52 -3.34 8.59 -4.89
CA ALA A 52 -4.25 9.73 -4.78
C ALA A 52 -4.87 9.84 -3.38
N ALA A 53 -5.28 8.71 -2.77
CA ALA A 53 -5.80 8.68 -1.41
C ALA A 53 -4.73 9.14 -0.40
N PHE A 54 -3.50 8.62 -0.50
CA PHE A 54 -2.41 9.04 0.38
C PHE A 54 -2.05 10.51 0.21
N ALA A 55 -1.99 11.01 -1.03
CA ALA A 55 -1.74 12.43 -1.32
C ALA A 55 -2.85 13.33 -0.76
N ALA A 56 -4.11 12.91 -0.81
CA ALA A 56 -5.23 13.65 -0.22
C ALA A 56 -5.12 13.73 1.32
N LEU A 57 -4.72 12.64 1.99
CA LEU A 57 -4.49 12.65 3.42
C LEU A 57 -3.29 13.54 3.79
N LEU A 58 -2.19 13.42 3.06
CA LEU A 58 -1.02 14.26 3.22
C LEU A 58 -1.35 15.76 3.06
N HIS A 59 -2.16 16.09 2.05
CA HIS A 59 -2.65 17.45 1.85
C HIS A 59 -3.46 17.93 3.05
N ALA A 60 -4.35 17.13 3.60
CA ALA A 60 -5.14 17.48 4.78
C ALA A 60 -4.26 17.81 6.00
N PHE A 61 -3.18 17.04 6.22
CA PHE A 61 -2.20 17.32 7.28
C PHE A 61 -1.41 18.60 7.03
N ILE A 62 -0.94 18.85 5.81
CA ILE A 62 -0.17 20.04 5.45
C ILE A 62 -1.02 21.29 5.61
N THR A 63 -2.27 21.27 5.16
CA THR A 63 -3.20 22.40 5.23
C THR A 63 -3.89 22.54 6.58
N SER A 64 -3.64 21.61 7.52
CA SER A 64 -4.28 21.58 8.84
C SER A 64 -5.81 21.56 8.75
N ASP A 65 -6.36 20.67 7.90
CA ASP A 65 -7.81 20.49 7.76
C ASP A 65 -8.37 19.75 8.98
N PHE A 66 -8.66 20.49 10.06
CA PHE A 66 -9.16 19.95 11.32
C PHE A 66 -10.61 19.44 11.25
N SER A 67 -11.27 19.54 10.11
CA SER A 67 -12.53 18.84 9.90
C SER A 67 -12.35 17.32 9.73
N VAL A 68 -11.12 16.86 9.47
CA VAL A 68 -10.74 15.44 9.46
C VAL A 68 -10.35 15.03 10.87
N ALA A 69 -11.01 14.02 11.43
CA ALA A 69 -10.79 13.55 12.81
C ALA A 69 -9.33 13.20 13.09
N LEU A 70 -8.68 12.55 12.12
CA LEU A 70 -7.28 12.15 12.23
C LEU A 70 -6.34 13.35 12.31
N VAL A 71 -6.56 14.38 11.50
CA VAL A 71 -5.76 15.62 11.49
C VAL A 71 -5.96 16.39 12.80
N ALA A 72 -7.20 16.53 13.25
CA ALA A 72 -7.52 17.20 14.51
C ALA A 72 -6.87 16.50 15.73
N SER A 73 -6.74 15.19 15.70
CA SER A 73 -6.14 14.41 16.78
C SER A 73 -4.62 14.40 16.78
N HIS A 74 -3.96 14.55 15.60
CA HIS A 74 -2.52 14.30 15.45
C HIS A 74 -1.75 15.47 14.79
N SER A 75 -2.39 16.63 14.57
CA SER A 75 -1.71 17.83 14.03
C SER A 75 -2.06 19.07 14.83
N HIS A 76 -1.34 20.17 14.57
CA HIS A 76 -1.55 21.50 15.15
C HIS A 76 -1.13 22.56 14.15
N SER A 77 -1.78 23.74 14.16
CA SER A 77 -1.52 24.82 13.20
C SER A 77 -0.07 25.30 13.20
N THR A 78 0.54 25.45 14.40
CA THR A 78 1.90 25.97 14.60
C THR A 78 3.00 24.92 14.40
N LYS A 79 2.65 23.68 14.08
CA LYS A 79 3.63 22.60 13.93
C LYS A 79 4.54 22.82 12.71
N PRO A 80 5.87 22.57 12.80
CA PRO A 80 6.77 22.58 11.66
C PRO A 80 6.31 21.63 10.56
N LEU A 81 6.50 22.01 9.29
CA LEU A 81 6.02 21.28 8.12
C LEU A 81 6.46 19.81 8.11
N ILE A 82 7.71 19.53 8.49
CA ILE A 82 8.22 18.16 8.55
C ILE A 82 7.38 17.26 9.46
N TYR A 83 6.90 17.79 10.59
CA TYR A 83 6.05 17.04 11.52
C TYR A 83 4.57 17.05 11.15
N LYS A 84 4.12 17.98 10.30
CA LYS A 84 2.82 17.86 9.63
C LYS A 84 2.85 16.72 8.63
N ILE A 85 3.89 16.63 7.82
CA ILE A 85 4.10 15.56 6.85
C ILE A 85 4.19 14.19 7.56
N SER A 86 5.08 14.06 8.55
CA SER A 86 5.22 12.80 9.29
C SER A 86 4.02 12.45 10.15
N GLY A 87 3.22 13.43 10.55
CA GLY A 87 1.93 13.22 11.18
C GLY A 87 0.97 12.38 10.36
N THR A 88 1.10 12.38 9.03
CA THR A 88 0.30 11.54 8.13
C THR A 88 0.42 10.05 8.47
N TRP A 89 1.60 9.58 8.84
CA TRP A 89 1.86 8.19 9.24
C TRP A 89 2.23 8.01 10.72
N GLY A 90 2.25 9.09 11.49
CA GLY A 90 2.53 9.07 12.94
C GLY A 90 1.35 8.63 13.81
N ASN A 91 0.39 7.92 13.27
CA ASN A 91 -0.81 7.42 13.88
C ASN A 91 -1.22 6.08 13.26
N HIS A 92 -2.22 5.41 13.84
CA HIS A 92 -2.63 4.08 13.41
C HIS A 92 -3.18 4.06 11.97
N GLU A 93 -4.16 4.91 11.67
CA GLU A 93 -4.90 4.93 10.40
C GLU A 93 -4.00 5.36 9.23
N GLY A 94 -3.19 6.40 9.46
CA GLY A 94 -2.28 6.91 8.44
C GLY A 94 -1.10 5.98 8.19
N SER A 95 -0.58 5.30 9.22
CA SER A 95 0.47 4.29 9.06
C SER A 95 -0.05 3.06 8.29
N LEU A 96 -1.31 2.68 8.53
CA LEU A 96 -1.98 1.63 7.77
C LEU A 96 -2.13 2.00 6.29
N LEU A 97 -2.51 3.25 5.99
CA LEU A 97 -2.59 3.74 4.62
C LEU A 97 -1.21 3.79 3.94
N LEU A 98 -0.16 4.15 4.67
CA LEU A 98 1.22 4.07 4.17
C LEU A 98 1.62 2.63 3.84
N TRP A 99 1.24 1.66 4.67
CA TRP A 99 1.46 0.24 4.40
C TRP A 99 0.78 -0.19 3.10
N ILE A 100 -0.50 0.16 2.94
CA ILE A 100 -1.28 -0.12 1.73
C ILE A 100 -0.63 0.52 0.49
N LEU A 101 -0.13 1.75 0.62
CA LEU A 101 0.60 2.42 -0.45
C LEU A 101 1.82 1.61 -0.90
N ILE A 102 2.61 1.13 0.05
CA ILE A 102 3.82 0.34 -0.26
C ILE A 102 3.43 -1.01 -0.89
N LEU A 103 2.39 -1.70 -0.39
CA LEU A 103 1.85 -2.90 -1.03
C LEU A 103 1.46 -2.65 -2.49
N ALA A 104 0.73 -1.55 -2.74
CA ALA A 104 0.31 -1.16 -4.07
C ALA A 104 1.48 -0.79 -4.98
N MET A 105 2.50 -0.11 -4.46
CA MET A 105 3.74 0.23 -5.19
C MET A 105 4.50 -1.02 -5.64
N PHE A 106 4.65 -2.03 -4.79
CA PHE A 106 5.29 -3.30 -5.17
C PHE A 106 4.49 -4.04 -6.24
N GLY A 107 3.15 -4.10 -6.10
CA GLY A 107 2.26 -4.64 -7.14
C GLY A 107 2.39 -3.89 -8.46
N GLY A 108 2.37 -2.56 -8.42
CA GLY A 108 2.54 -1.69 -9.57
C GLY A 108 3.92 -1.85 -10.24
N ALA A 109 4.98 -1.97 -9.46
CA ALA A 109 6.33 -2.23 -9.97
C ALA A 109 6.40 -3.55 -10.74
N LEU A 110 5.78 -4.61 -10.22
CA LEU A 110 5.66 -5.89 -10.93
C LEU A 110 4.79 -5.77 -12.19
N ALA A 111 3.68 -5.03 -12.12
CA ALA A 111 2.78 -4.82 -13.26
C ALA A 111 3.47 -4.09 -14.41
N ALA A 112 4.22 -3.02 -14.11
CA ALA A 112 4.97 -2.23 -15.09
C ALA A 112 6.26 -2.93 -15.57
N GLY A 113 6.95 -3.61 -14.63
CA GLY A 113 8.17 -4.36 -14.88
C GLY A 113 7.89 -5.77 -15.42
N GLY A 114 8.43 -6.78 -14.78
CA GLY A 114 8.11 -8.20 -15.04
C GLY A 114 8.32 -8.63 -16.51
N ARG A 115 9.20 -7.94 -17.24
CA ARG A 115 9.52 -8.30 -18.63
C ARG A 115 10.25 -9.64 -18.67
N GLY A 116 9.82 -10.53 -19.57
CA GLY A 116 10.39 -11.88 -19.69
C GLY A 116 9.88 -12.87 -18.63
N MET A 117 8.95 -12.47 -17.77
CA MET A 117 8.23 -13.38 -16.88
C MET A 117 7.14 -14.14 -17.65
N ASP A 118 6.92 -15.39 -17.26
CA ASP A 118 5.75 -16.13 -17.75
C ASP A 118 4.45 -15.37 -17.41
N ALA A 119 3.56 -15.24 -18.40
CA ALA A 119 2.34 -14.46 -18.27
C ALA A 119 1.41 -15.02 -17.17
N GLY A 120 1.34 -16.35 -17.05
CA GLY A 120 0.55 -17.02 -16.02
C GLY A 120 1.08 -16.71 -14.62
N LEU A 121 2.39 -16.83 -14.42
CA LEU A 121 3.04 -16.52 -13.15
C LEU A 121 2.84 -15.04 -12.78
N LYS A 122 3.04 -14.12 -13.73
CA LYS A 122 2.83 -12.67 -13.49
C LYS A 122 1.42 -12.38 -13.01
N VAL A 123 0.42 -12.89 -13.72
CA VAL A 123 -1.00 -12.66 -13.42
C VAL A 123 -1.36 -13.22 -12.04
N ARG A 124 -0.93 -14.45 -11.72
CA ARG A 124 -1.19 -15.05 -10.41
C ARG A 124 -0.50 -14.31 -9.27
N THR A 125 0.74 -13.89 -9.48
CA THR A 125 1.47 -13.09 -8.48
C THR A 125 0.76 -11.75 -8.22
N LEU A 126 0.32 -11.06 -9.28
CA LEU A 126 -0.47 -9.82 -9.13
C LEU A 126 -1.80 -10.07 -8.40
N ALA A 127 -2.48 -11.19 -8.69
CA ALA A 127 -3.74 -11.54 -8.04
C ALA A 127 -3.55 -11.82 -6.54
N VAL A 128 -2.50 -12.56 -6.16
CA VAL A 128 -2.18 -12.82 -4.73
C VAL A 128 -1.79 -11.54 -4.02
N GLN A 129 -0.96 -10.69 -4.64
CA GLN A 129 -0.59 -9.39 -4.07
C GLN A 129 -1.82 -8.49 -3.90
N ALA A 130 -2.74 -8.48 -4.88
CA ALA A 130 -3.99 -7.74 -4.80
C ALA A 130 -4.92 -8.28 -3.70
N MET A 131 -4.93 -9.60 -3.46
CA MET A 131 -5.70 -10.23 -2.36
C MET A 131 -5.20 -9.73 -0.98
N VAL A 132 -3.90 -9.68 -0.78
CA VAL A 132 -3.30 -9.11 0.45
C VAL A 132 -3.68 -7.64 0.57
N THR A 133 -3.52 -6.86 -0.52
CA THR A 133 -3.87 -5.44 -0.55
C THR A 133 -5.37 -5.22 -0.26
N ALA A 134 -6.26 -6.07 -0.79
CA ALA A 134 -7.71 -6.01 -0.55
C ALA A 134 -8.03 -6.21 0.94
N GLY A 135 -7.37 -7.16 1.61
CA GLY A 135 -7.55 -7.38 3.05
C GLY A 135 -7.19 -6.14 3.87
N PHE A 136 -6.04 -5.52 3.57
CA PHE A 136 -5.63 -4.28 4.24
C PHE A 136 -6.53 -3.09 3.90
N LEU A 137 -6.98 -2.96 2.65
CA LEU A 137 -7.93 -1.92 2.23
C LEU A 137 -9.29 -2.08 2.92
N ALA A 138 -9.78 -3.32 3.03
CA ALA A 138 -11.01 -3.61 3.78
C ALA A 138 -10.86 -3.19 5.25
N PHE A 139 -9.77 -3.59 5.91
CA PHE A 139 -9.51 -3.20 7.28
C PHE A 139 -9.44 -1.66 7.43
N CYS A 140 -8.74 -0.98 6.53
CA CYS A 140 -8.62 0.46 6.51
C CYS A 140 -9.98 1.15 6.35
N LEU A 141 -10.82 0.69 5.41
CA LEU A 141 -12.12 1.31 5.12
C LEU A 141 -13.15 1.08 6.23
N PHE A 142 -13.20 -0.13 6.80
CA PHE A 142 -14.29 -0.52 7.70
C PHE A 142 -13.98 -0.35 9.17
N THR A 143 -12.70 -0.31 9.57
CA THR A 143 -12.29 -0.22 10.98
C THR A 143 -11.38 0.94 11.32
N SER A 144 -10.64 1.47 10.35
CA SER A 144 -9.57 2.46 10.58
C SER A 144 -9.54 3.51 9.47
N ASN A 145 -10.69 4.14 9.19
CA ASN A 145 -10.83 5.07 8.08
C ASN A 145 -10.11 6.40 8.36
N PRO A 146 -9.03 6.74 7.60
CA PRO A 146 -8.28 7.97 7.82
C PRO A 146 -9.01 9.24 7.37
N PHE A 147 -10.14 9.10 6.68
CA PHE A 147 -10.92 10.19 6.11
C PHE A 147 -12.21 10.50 6.91
N GLU A 148 -12.31 9.98 8.13
CA GLU A 148 -13.47 10.25 9.00
C GLU A 148 -13.59 11.75 9.30
N ARG A 149 -14.81 12.28 9.17
CA ARG A 149 -15.11 13.70 9.39
C ARG A 149 -15.71 13.93 10.76
N LEU A 150 -15.32 15.04 11.36
CA LEU A 150 -15.97 15.56 12.56
C LEU A 150 -17.19 16.39 12.17
N GLU A 151 -18.29 16.28 12.93
CA GLU A 151 -19.47 17.12 12.77
C GLU A 151 -19.15 18.60 13.03
N SER A 152 -18.26 18.88 13.98
CA SER A 152 -17.78 20.21 14.31
C SER A 152 -16.25 20.20 14.32
N ALA A 153 -15.65 20.97 13.44
CA ALA A 153 -14.20 21.13 13.40
C ALA A 153 -13.73 21.97 14.58
N PRO A 154 -12.73 21.51 15.37
CA PRO A 154 -12.13 22.35 16.42
C PRO A 154 -11.35 23.50 15.81
N LEU A 155 -11.12 24.57 16.59
CA LEU A 155 -10.34 25.73 16.16
C LEU A 155 -8.87 25.38 15.88
N ASP A 156 -8.33 24.38 16.61
CA ASP A 156 -6.99 23.84 16.39
C ASP A 156 -6.92 22.36 16.79
N GLY A 157 -5.86 21.68 16.38
CA GLY A 157 -5.67 20.25 16.67
C GLY A 157 -4.94 20.00 17.98
N ARG A 158 -5.01 18.74 18.47
CA ARG A 158 -4.40 18.30 19.73
C ARG A 158 -2.87 18.18 19.68
N GLY A 159 -2.29 18.13 18.47
CA GLY A 159 -0.86 17.96 18.26
C GLY A 159 -0.42 16.51 18.13
N LEU A 160 0.78 16.32 17.57
CA LEU A 160 1.44 15.01 17.50
C LEU A 160 2.13 14.71 18.83
N ASN A 161 2.19 13.45 19.20
CA ASN A 161 2.97 13.00 20.36
C ASN A 161 4.41 13.58 20.28
N PRO A 162 4.90 14.27 21.34
CA PRO A 162 6.23 14.89 21.35
C PRO A 162 7.36 13.92 20.99
N ILE A 163 7.27 12.67 21.38
CA ILE A 163 8.25 11.61 21.05
C ILE A 163 8.38 11.41 19.53
N LEU A 164 7.29 11.57 18.78
CA LEU A 164 7.29 11.45 17.31
C LEU A 164 7.80 12.70 16.59
N GLN A 165 8.13 13.76 17.33
CA GLN A 165 8.72 14.99 16.81
C GLN A 165 10.25 14.94 16.81
N ASP A 166 10.80 13.79 16.45
CA ASP A 166 12.21 13.54 16.19
C ASP A 166 12.40 13.20 14.71
N PRO A 167 13.39 13.77 13.99
CA PRO A 167 13.61 13.49 12.57
C PRO A 167 13.87 12.02 12.27
N GLY A 168 14.58 11.31 13.16
CA GLY A 168 14.84 9.89 13.01
C GLY A 168 13.55 9.08 13.10
N LEU A 169 12.69 9.37 14.09
CA LEU A 169 11.39 8.72 14.24
C LEU A 169 10.38 9.13 13.16
N ALA A 170 10.50 10.32 12.58
CA ALA A 170 9.67 10.74 11.45
C ALA A 170 9.95 9.92 10.19
N LEU A 171 11.21 9.57 9.92
CA LEU A 171 11.64 8.84 8.72
C LEU A 171 11.66 7.30 8.91
N HIS A 172 11.70 6.83 10.16
CA HIS A 172 11.80 5.41 10.47
C HIS A 172 10.63 4.57 9.91
N PRO A 173 9.33 4.93 10.09
CA PRO A 173 8.24 4.11 9.62
C PRO A 173 8.22 3.89 8.10
N PRO A 174 8.40 4.92 7.23
CA PRO A 174 8.46 4.69 5.80
C PRO A 174 9.58 3.75 5.38
N THR A 175 10.79 3.89 5.95
CA THR A 175 11.94 3.03 5.62
C THR A 175 11.76 1.60 6.10
N LEU A 176 11.24 1.42 7.32
CA LEU A 176 10.93 0.13 7.89
C LEU A 176 9.86 -0.61 7.06
N TYR A 177 8.77 0.08 6.73
CA TYR A 177 7.68 -0.52 5.95
C TYR A 177 8.14 -0.89 4.54
N PHE A 178 8.92 -0.04 3.89
CA PHE A 178 9.48 -0.38 2.57
C PHE A 178 10.31 -1.67 2.63
N GLY A 179 11.08 -1.86 3.69
CA GLY A 179 11.87 -3.07 3.90
C GLY A 179 11.00 -4.31 4.08
N TYR A 180 10.16 -4.36 5.11
CA TYR A 180 9.50 -5.63 5.44
C TYR A 180 8.18 -5.87 4.70
N VAL A 181 7.44 -4.82 4.29
CA VAL A 181 6.24 -4.99 3.45
C VAL A 181 6.60 -5.55 2.08
N GLY A 182 7.81 -5.27 1.59
CA GLY A 182 8.34 -5.87 0.36
C GLY A 182 8.40 -7.41 0.39
N LEU A 183 8.45 -8.04 1.58
CA LEU A 183 8.35 -9.50 1.71
C LEU A 183 7.00 -10.04 1.24
N SER A 184 5.95 -9.21 1.17
CA SER A 184 4.66 -9.59 0.58
C SER A 184 4.80 -10.06 -0.86
N MET A 185 5.75 -9.49 -1.62
CA MET A 185 6.03 -9.93 -2.99
C MET A 185 6.66 -11.31 -3.03
N ALA A 186 7.60 -11.62 -2.11
CA ALA A 186 8.17 -12.96 -2.01
C ALA A 186 7.08 -13.99 -1.68
N PHE A 187 6.17 -13.65 -0.77
CA PHE A 187 4.99 -14.46 -0.44
C PHE A 187 4.07 -14.63 -1.66
N ALA A 188 3.75 -13.54 -2.38
CA ALA A 188 2.89 -13.60 -3.55
C ALA A 188 3.49 -14.48 -4.67
N PHE A 189 4.79 -14.41 -4.90
CA PHE A 189 5.50 -15.30 -5.83
C PHE A 189 5.46 -16.77 -5.38
N ALA A 190 5.65 -17.02 -4.09
CA ALA A 190 5.61 -18.38 -3.55
C ALA A 190 4.21 -19.01 -3.74
N VAL A 191 3.15 -18.29 -3.36
CA VAL A 191 1.77 -18.75 -3.53
C VAL A 191 1.42 -18.92 -5.01
N ALA A 192 1.81 -17.99 -5.88
CA ALA A 192 1.59 -18.11 -7.32
C ALA A 192 2.27 -19.34 -7.91
N GLY A 193 3.52 -19.64 -7.50
CA GLY A 193 4.24 -20.83 -7.91
C GLY A 193 3.56 -22.14 -7.45
N LEU A 194 3.03 -22.15 -6.22
CA LEU A 194 2.25 -23.29 -5.70
C LEU A 194 0.94 -23.50 -6.46
N ILE A 195 0.22 -22.42 -6.78
CA ILE A 195 -1.03 -22.48 -7.57
C ILE A 195 -0.73 -23.00 -9.00
N GLU A 196 0.40 -22.60 -9.58
CA GLU A 196 0.81 -23.06 -10.91
C GLU A 196 1.34 -24.48 -10.93
N GLY A 197 1.77 -25.00 -9.77
CA GLY A 197 2.43 -26.30 -9.65
C GLY A 197 3.81 -26.35 -10.31
N ARG A 198 4.43 -25.21 -10.58
CA ARG A 198 5.72 -25.10 -11.27
C ARG A 198 6.64 -24.13 -10.52
N ILE A 199 7.74 -24.70 -10.01
CA ILE A 199 8.85 -23.96 -9.41
C ILE A 199 10.10 -24.30 -10.24
N ASP A 200 10.33 -23.49 -11.27
CA ASP A 200 11.42 -23.68 -12.22
C ASP A 200 12.48 -22.58 -12.11
N ARG A 201 13.49 -22.64 -12.99
CA ARG A 201 14.55 -21.62 -13.05
C ARG A 201 14.01 -20.21 -13.34
N ASN A 202 12.93 -20.12 -14.12
CA ASN A 202 12.33 -18.82 -14.46
C ASN A 202 11.66 -18.21 -13.22
N TRP A 203 10.91 -19.00 -12.46
CA TRP A 203 10.37 -18.60 -11.16
C TRP A 203 11.48 -18.09 -10.22
N ALA A 204 12.53 -18.91 -10.00
CA ALA A 204 13.63 -18.57 -9.12
C ALA A 204 14.35 -17.27 -9.54
N ARG A 205 14.53 -17.04 -10.84
CA ARG A 205 15.16 -15.83 -11.38
C ARG A 205 14.39 -14.54 -11.02
N HIS A 206 13.06 -14.59 -10.99
CA HIS A 206 12.23 -13.42 -10.70
C HIS A 206 12.01 -13.21 -9.19
N VAL A 207 11.99 -14.28 -8.40
CA VAL A 207 11.87 -14.20 -6.93
C VAL A 207 13.17 -13.76 -6.28
N ARG A 208 14.32 -14.18 -6.83
CA ARG A 208 15.64 -13.96 -6.25
C ARG A 208 15.95 -12.49 -5.94
N PRO A 209 15.73 -11.50 -6.83
CA PRO A 209 16.00 -10.10 -6.51
C PRO A 209 15.22 -9.61 -5.29
N VAL A 210 13.93 -9.94 -5.23
CA VAL A 210 13.05 -9.54 -4.12
C VAL A 210 13.50 -10.20 -2.81
N SER A 211 13.77 -11.50 -2.81
CA SER A 211 14.21 -12.22 -1.61
C SER A 211 15.55 -11.71 -1.10
N TYR A 212 16.52 -11.44 -2.00
CA TYR A 212 17.83 -10.94 -1.56
C TYR A 212 17.78 -9.52 -1.01
N THR A 213 17.03 -8.61 -1.63
CA THR A 213 16.93 -7.22 -1.14
C THR A 213 16.24 -7.14 0.21
N HIS A 214 15.31 -8.05 0.53
CA HIS A 214 14.54 -8.00 1.78
C HIS A 214 15.06 -8.96 2.87
N LEU A 215 15.69 -10.08 2.50
CA LEU A 215 16.20 -11.07 3.46
C LEU A 215 17.68 -10.87 3.81
N THR A 216 18.46 -10.22 2.95
CA THR A 216 19.90 -10.02 3.14
C THR A 216 20.29 -8.59 3.49
N LEU A 217 19.35 -7.73 3.84
CA LEU A 217 19.72 -6.50 4.55
C LEU A 217 20.56 -6.89 5.74
N PRO A 218 21.79 -6.32 5.89
CA PRO A 218 22.69 -6.71 6.96
C PRO A 218 22.02 -6.45 8.31
N THR A 219 21.50 -7.51 8.91
CA THR A 219 20.92 -7.48 10.25
C THR A 219 22.00 -7.51 11.33
N SER A 220 23.26 -7.47 10.91
CA SER A 220 24.41 -7.47 11.82
C SER A 220 25.37 -6.38 11.40
N PRO A 221 25.54 -5.29 12.19
CA PRO A 221 26.78 -4.56 12.12
C PRO A 221 27.88 -5.56 12.51
N LYS A 222 28.79 -5.83 11.58
CA LYS A 222 30.04 -6.48 11.97
C LYS A 222 30.76 -5.51 12.91
N VAL A 223 30.72 -5.82 14.19
CA VAL A 223 31.60 -5.22 15.18
C VAL A 223 33.00 -5.68 14.87
#